data_a85ad16770e9f022e8cf17567ec24e87
#
_entry.id   a85ad16770e9f022e8cf17567ec24e87
#
_cell.length_a   1.000
_cell.length_b   1.000
_cell.length_c   1.000
_cell.angle_alpha   90.00
_cell.angle_beta   90.00
_cell.angle_gamma   90.00
#
_symmetry.space_group_name_H-M   'P 1'
#
loop_
_entity.id
_entity.type
_entity.pdbx_description
1 polymer ?
#
loop_
_entity_poly.entity_id
_entity_poly.type
_entity_poly.pdbx_seq_one_letter_code
_entity_poly.pdbx_strand_id
1 'polypeptide(L)'
;MRAQLRTYHSIPSLQAHQDPNAYKQLQDAPRLKSILKGATEDVEQPSTIEDIKAHAVPRTNPVNLIFVLAQYAPKISEIHFFPPRDFFDLVMRSALSSRSRATAFLWLMWWYLESDFSKEAALSNPFGQGQSGTEGDPTNGMPIKCPAFKHLSEEEVALENVDTDEEKVFGELKRKERIGVYSRH
;
A
#
# COMPACT_ATOMS: atom_id res chain seq x y z
N MET A 1 -8.76 10.57 5.80
CA MET A 1 -7.68 10.02 4.97
C MET A 1 -8.19 9.23 3.76
N ARG A 2 -9.10 8.24 3.92
CA ARG A 2 -9.66 7.46 2.79
C ARG A 2 -10.36 8.32 1.71
N ALA A 3 -11.10 9.35 2.12
CA ALA A 3 -11.76 10.28 1.19
C ALA A 3 -10.75 11.15 0.43
N GLN A 4 -9.70 11.61 1.08
CA GLN A 4 -8.63 12.39 0.45
C GLN A 4 -7.82 11.56 -0.53
N LEU A 5 -7.49 10.30 -0.19
CA LEU A 5 -6.82 9.37 -1.09
C LEU A 5 -7.68 9.04 -2.32
N ARG A 6 -9.00 8.91 -2.16
CA ARG A 6 -9.93 8.75 -3.30
C ARG A 6 -9.93 9.95 -4.23
N THR A 7 -9.86 11.15 -3.68
CA THR A 7 -9.87 12.41 -4.43
C THR A 7 -8.59 12.60 -5.24
N TYR A 8 -7.47 12.07 -4.74
CA TYR A 8 -6.15 12.31 -5.33
C TYR A 8 -5.51 11.09 -6.01
N HIS A 9 -6.17 9.93 -5.99
CA HIS A 9 -5.61 8.73 -6.58
C HIS A 9 -6.00 8.58 -8.05
N SER A 10 -5.01 8.41 -8.93
CA SER A 10 -5.19 8.22 -10.37
C SER A 10 -5.63 6.81 -10.77
N ILE A 11 -6.39 6.10 -9.93
CA ILE A 11 -6.95 4.80 -10.29
C ILE A 11 -8.32 5.02 -10.93
N PRO A 12 -8.46 4.83 -12.25
CA PRO A 12 -9.70 5.16 -12.97
C PRO A 12 -10.93 4.41 -12.46
N SER A 13 -10.74 3.16 -12.00
CA SER A 13 -11.82 2.31 -11.47
C SER A 13 -12.41 2.80 -10.14
N LEU A 14 -11.68 3.60 -9.36
CA LEU A 14 -12.19 4.17 -8.11
C LEU A 14 -12.82 5.55 -8.29
N GLN A 15 -12.57 6.20 -9.41
CA GLN A 15 -12.94 7.60 -9.63
C GLN A 15 -14.07 7.78 -10.65
N ALA A 16 -14.11 6.96 -11.70
CA ALA A 16 -15.00 7.17 -12.83
C ALA A 16 -16.49 6.92 -12.54
N HIS A 17 -16.82 6.24 -11.44
CA HIS A 17 -18.18 5.80 -11.17
C HIS A 17 -18.91 6.55 -10.05
N GLN A 18 -18.26 7.50 -9.34
CA GLN A 18 -18.83 8.06 -8.12
C GLN A 18 -19.10 9.58 -8.16
N ASP A 19 -18.52 10.34 -9.08
CA ASP A 19 -18.70 11.81 -9.13
C ASP A 19 -18.45 12.35 -10.54
N PRO A 20 -19.42 13.02 -11.17
CA PRO A 20 -19.24 13.69 -12.47
C PRO A 20 -18.18 14.80 -12.45
N ASN A 21 -17.76 15.28 -11.27
CA ASN A 21 -16.67 16.24 -11.11
C ASN A 21 -15.31 15.58 -10.76
N ALA A 22 -15.23 14.26 -10.64
CA ALA A 22 -14.01 13.52 -10.29
C ALA A 22 -12.85 13.84 -11.24
N TYR A 23 -13.14 14.13 -12.48
CA TYR A 23 -12.17 14.52 -13.50
C TYR A 23 -11.44 15.85 -13.18
N LYS A 24 -12.12 16.81 -12.53
CA LYS A 24 -11.46 18.04 -12.05
C LYS A 24 -10.52 17.77 -10.87
N GLN A 25 -10.85 16.82 -10.04
CA GLN A 25 -10.04 16.40 -8.90
C GLN A 25 -8.82 15.58 -9.35
N LEU A 26 -8.89 14.89 -10.48
CA LEU A 26 -7.77 14.18 -11.11
C LEU A 26 -6.60 15.09 -11.49
N GLN A 27 -6.87 16.36 -11.79
CA GLN A 27 -5.82 17.32 -12.11
C GLN A 27 -4.89 17.62 -10.92
N ASP A 28 -5.36 17.39 -9.70
CA ASP A 28 -4.57 17.60 -8.48
C ASP A 28 -3.76 16.36 -8.06
N ALA A 29 -4.02 15.18 -8.61
CA ALA A 29 -3.28 13.95 -8.27
C ALA A 29 -1.78 14.04 -8.57
N PRO A 30 -1.33 14.53 -9.74
CA PRO A 30 0.10 14.77 -10.00
C PRO A 30 0.71 15.79 -9.04
N ARG A 31 -0.07 16.79 -8.63
CA ARG A 31 0.35 17.81 -7.68
C ARG A 31 0.55 17.24 -6.30
N LEU A 32 -0.36 16.39 -5.80
CA LEU A 32 -0.20 15.68 -4.53
C LEU A 32 1.05 14.79 -4.53
N LYS A 33 1.29 14.06 -5.61
CA LYS A 33 2.50 13.25 -5.79
C LYS A 33 3.76 14.11 -5.67
N SER A 34 3.78 15.26 -6.33
CA SER A 34 4.91 16.20 -6.27
C SER A 34 5.10 16.80 -4.89
N ILE A 35 4.01 17.16 -4.22
CA ILE A 35 4.02 17.68 -2.85
C ILE A 35 4.56 16.62 -1.88
N LEU A 36 4.07 15.38 -1.94
CA LEU A 36 4.53 14.30 -1.06
C LEU A 36 6.00 13.97 -1.31
N LYS A 37 6.45 13.95 -2.56
CA LYS A 37 7.85 13.74 -2.89
C LYS A 37 8.72 14.91 -2.44
N GLY A 38 8.30 16.15 -2.68
CA GLY A 38 9.06 17.33 -2.32
C GLY A 38 9.07 17.64 -0.82
N ALA A 39 8.03 17.26 -0.08
CA ALA A 39 7.97 17.47 1.37
C ALA A 39 8.85 16.50 2.16
N THR A 40 9.31 15.43 1.54
CA THR A 40 10.09 14.39 2.22
C THR A 40 11.59 14.55 2.06
N GLU A 41 12.08 15.32 1.05
CA GLU A 41 13.51 15.33 0.75
C GLU A 41 14.02 16.47 -0.13
N ASP A 42 15.22 16.95 0.25
CA ASP A 42 16.04 17.89 -0.53
C ASP A 42 17.03 17.20 -1.48
N VAL A 43 17.05 15.85 -1.48
CA VAL A 43 18.00 15.03 -2.24
C VAL A 43 17.28 14.20 -3.29
N GLU A 44 17.92 14.01 -4.45
CA GLU A 44 17.41 13.15 -5.51
C GLU A 44 17.24 11.72 -5.00
N GLN A 45 16.03 11.17 -5.18
CA GLN A 45 15.65 9.85 -4.70
C GLN A 45 15.82 8.79 -5.78
N PRO A 46 16.14 7.52 -5.39
CA PRO A 46 16.23 6.43 -6.36
C PRO A 46 14.88 6.25 -7.09
N SER A 47 14.97 6.05 -8.41
CA SER A 47 13.79 5.94 -9.28
C SER A 47 13.54 4.53 -9.81
N THR A 48 14.48 3.61 -9.62
CA THR A 48 14.39 2.22 -10.04
C THR A 48 14.60 1.26 -8.86
N ILE A 49 14.19 0.01 -9.03
CA ILE A 49 14.43 -1.04 -8.01
C ILE A 49 15.93 -1.30 -7.85
N GLU A 50 16.67 -1.28 -8.93
CA GLU A 50 18.12 -1.46 -8.96
C GLU A 50 18.82 -0.33 -8.20
N ASP A 51 18.40 0.91 -8.41
CA ASP A 51 18.94 2.07 -7.67
C ASP A 51 18.65 1.96 -6.17
N ILE A 52 17.41 1.57 -5.79
CA ILE A 52 17.08 1.35 -4.37
C ILE A 52 18.01 0.31 -3.76
N LYS A 53 18.23 -0.81 -4.44
CA LYS A 53 19.13 -1.86 -3.95
C LYS A 53 20.59 -1.42 -3.80
N ALA A 54 21.03 -0.47 -4.64
CA ALA A 54 22.40 0.05 -4.62
C ALA A 54 22.66 1.09 -3.52
N HIS A 55 21.60 1.71 -2.97
CA HIS A 55 21.75 2.73 -1.94
C HIS A 55 22.05 2.11 -0.56
N ALA A 56 22.77 2.88 0.28
CA ALA A 56 22.96 2.55 1.69
C ALA A 56 21.64 2.69 2.47
N VAL A 57 21.48 1.90 3.53
CA VAL A 57 20.35 2.00 4.45
C VAL A 57 20.44 3.29 5.27
N PRO A 58 19.34 4.06 5.41
CA PRO A 58 18.02 3.89 4.81
C PRO A 58 18.02 4.26 3.32
N ARG A 59 17.62 3.34 2.44
CA ARG A 59 17.78 3.45 0.99
C ARG A 59 16.95 4.53 0.34
N THR A 60 15.75 4.74 0.87
CA THR A 60 14.81 5.78 0.44
C THR A 60 13.75 5.96 1.53
N ASN A 61 12.82 6.87 1.34
CA ASN A 61 11.67 7.00 2.23
C ASN A 61 10.49 6.12 1.75
N PRO A 62 9.53 5.78 2.65
CA PRO A 62 8.39 4.94 2.31
C PRO A 62 7.53 5.49 1.17
N VAL A 63 7.38 6.80 1.05
CA VAL A 63 6.56 7.42 0.00
C VAL A 63 7.20 7.18 -1.37
N ASN A 64 8.50 7.44 -1.51
CA ASN A 64 9.21 7.17 -2.77
C ASN A 64 9.20 5.67 -3.10
N LEU A 65 9.41 4.81 -2.12
CA LEU A 65 9.37 3.36 -2.31
C LEU A 65 8.02 2.89 -2.86
N ILE A 66 6.90 3.36 -2.31
CA ILE A 66 5.56 3.01 -2.82
C ILE A 66 5.42 3.38 -4.30
N PHE A 67 5.88 4.56 -4.71
CA PHE A 67 5.81 4.97 -6.11
C PHE A 67 6.69 4.11 -7.01
N VAL A 68 7.90 3.76 -6.57
CA VAL A 68 8.80 2.89 -7.35
C VAL A 68 8.20 1.49 -7.46
N LEU A 69 7.74 0.89 -6.35
CA LEU A 69 7.10 -0.44 -6.39
C LEU A 69 5.86 -0.46 -7.29
N ALA A 70 5.03 0.58 -7.26
CA ALA A 70 3.87 0.69 -8.12
C ALA A 70 4.24 0.82 -9.61
N GLN A 71 5.32 1.53 -9.92
CA GLN A 71 5.83 1.65 -11.29
C GLN A 71 6.34 0.31 -11.85
N TYR A 72 6.92 -0.52 -10.99
CA TYR A 72 7.44 -1.84 -11.34
C TYR A 72 6.52 -2.99 -10.90
N ALA A 73 5.22 -2.71 -10.69
CA ALA A 73 4.25 -3.65 -10.14
C ALA A 73 4.24 -5.04 -10.80
N PRO A 74 4.34 -5.22 -12.13
CA PRO A 74 4.40 -6.55 -12.74
C PRO A 74 5.60 -7.37 -12.26
N LYS A 75 6.79 -6.78 -12.23
CA LYS A 75 8.03 -7.42 -11.76
C LYS A 75 7.97 -7.72 -10.25
N ILE A 76 7.46 -6.79 -9.47
CA ILE A 76 7.24 -6.96 -8.02
C ILE A 76 6.26 -8.09 -7.75
N SER A 77 5.19 -8.18 -8.53
CA SER A 77 4.19 -9.24 -8.41
C SER A 77 4.80 -10.61 -8.68
N GLU A 78 5.55 -10.74 -9.77
CA GLU A 78 6.22 -11.99 -10.17
C GLU A 78 7.20 -12.48 -9.09
N ILE A 79 7.96 -11.58 -8.48
CA ILE A 79 9.00 -11.93 -7.51
C ILE A 79 8.40 -12.18 -6.11
N HIS A 80 7.47 -11.36 -5.66
CA HIS A 80 7.07 -11.30 -4.25
C HIS A 80 5.69 -11.86 -3.93
N PHE A 81 4.86 -12.18 -4.92
CA PHE A 81 3.52 -12.72 -4.68
C PHE A 81 3.33 -14.09 -5.31
N PHE A 82 2.51 -14.92 -4.69
CA PHE A 82 2.10 -16.19 -5.28
C PHE A 82 1.02 -15.95 -6.34
N PRO A 83 1.17 -16.52 -7.56
CA PRO A 83 0.12 -16.43 -8.57
C PRO A 83 -1.22 -16.98 -8.04
N PRO A 84 -2.35 -16.40 -8.40
CA PRO A 84 -2.57 -15.28 -9.34
C PRO A 84 -2.54 -13.90 -8.66
N ARG A 85 -1.96 -13.79 -7.48
CA ARG A 85 -1.90 -12.54 -6.71
C ARG A 85 -0.89 -11.56 -7.29
N ASP A 86 -1.19 -10.28 -7.15
CA ASP A 86 -0.33 -9.21 -7.64
C ASP A 86 -0.21 -8.05 -6.64
N PHE A 87 0.62 -7.07 -6.96
CA PHE A 87 0.88 -5.89 -6.13
C PHE A 87 -0.39 -5.09 -5.86
N PHE A 88 -1.32 -5.00 -6.80
CA PHE A 88 -2.56 -4.24 -6.62
C PHE A 88 -3.56 -4.92 -5.70
N ASP A 89 -3.43 -6.22 -5.47
CA ASP A 89 -4.24 -6.93 -4.47
C ASP A 89 -4.03 -6.36 -3.05
N LEU A 90 -2.89 -5.73 -2.77
CA LEU A 90 -2.65 -5.03 -1.50
C LEU A 90 -3.70 -3.96 -1.19
N VAL A 91 -4.24 -3.29 -2.20
CA VAL A 91 -5.14 -2.14 -2.03
C VAL A 91 -6.54 -2.35 -2.61
N MET A 92 -6.71 -3.25 -3.58
CA MET A 92 -7.92 -3.34 -4.41
C MET A 92 -8.85 -4.51 -4.03
N ARG A 93 -8.37 -5.56 -3.39
CA ARG A 93 -9.12 -6.81 -3.14
C ARG A 93 -9.77 -6.82 -1.77
N SER A 94 -11.05 -6.48 -1.70
CA SER A 94 -11.85 -6.55 -0.46
C SER A 94 -12.05 -7.98 0.07
N ALA A 95 -11.99 -8.99 -0.81
CA ALA A 95 -12.09 -10.40 -0.43
C ALA A 95 -10.80 -10.97 0.21
N LEU A 96 -9.77 -10.15 0.36
CA LEU A 96 -8.55 -10.52 1.09
C LEU A 96 -8.50 -9.79 2.43
N SER A 97 -8.13 -10.52 3.47
CA SER A 97 -8.00 -9.99 4.84
C SER A 97 -7.13 -8.72 4.86
N SER A 98 -7.63 -7.66 5.46
CA SER A 98 -6.91 -6.40 5.64
C SER A 98 -5.60 -6.61 6.40
N ARG A 99 -5.61 -7.51 7.39
CA ARG A 99 -4.41 -7.87 8.15
C ARG A 99 -3.36 -8.54 7.26
N SER A 100 -3.75 -9.51 6.42
CA SER A 100 -2.79 -10.18 5.55
C SER A 100 -2.22 -9.24 4.47
N ARG A 101 -3.03 -8.32 3.95
CA ARG A 101 -2.59 -7.27 3.03
C ARG A 101 -1.61 -6.31 3.69
N ALA A 102 -1.91 -5.87 4.91
CA ALA A 102 -1.02 -5.01 5.70
C ALA A 102 0.31 -5.72 6.01
N THR A 103 0.27 -6.99 6.38
CA THR A 103 1.47 -7.81 6.63
C THR A 103 2.36 -7.89 5.39
N ALA A 104 1.80 -8.22 4.23
CA ALA A 104 2.55 -8.28 2.98
C ALA A 104 3.12 -6.91 2.56
N PHE A 105 2.35 -5.84 2.75
CA PHE A 105 2.82 -4.48 2.50
C PHE A 105 4.00 -4.09 3.39
N LEU A 106 3.91 -4.32 4.69
CA LEU A 106 4.98 -4.02 5.64
C LEU A 106 6.20 -4.89 5.41
N TRP A 107 6.00 -6.16 5.01
CA TRP A 107 7.07 -7.05 4.60
C TRP A 107 7.89 -6.48 3.45
N LEU A 108 7.21 -5.96 2.40
CA LEU A 108 7.86 -5.31 1.25
C LEU A 108 8.57 -4.02 1.65
N MET A 109 7.95 -3.19 2.51
CA MET A 109 8.57 -1.95 3.01
C MET A 109 9.88 -2.27 3.70
N TRP A 110 9.87 -3.19 4.66
CA TRP A 110 11.08 -3.58 5.38
C TRP A 110 12.12 -4.20 4.46
N TRP A 111 11.71 -5.08 3.55
CA TRP A 111 12.60 -5.73 2.60
C TRP A 111 13.42 -4.74 1.78
N TYR A 112 12.77 -3.72 1.23
CA TYR A 112 13.45 -2.74 0.39
C TYR A 112 14.12 -1.60 1.16
N LEU A 113 13.64 -1.25 2.34
CA LEU A 113 14.21 -0.13 3.12
C LEU A 113 15.37 -0.58 4.02
N GLU A 114 15.25 -1.74 4.66
CA GLU A 114 16.10 -2.11 5.81
C GLU A 114 16.92 -3.38 5.60
N SER A 115 16.45 -4.35 4.78
CA SER A 115 17.13 -5.64 4.65
C SER A 115 18.43 -5.53 3.84
N ASP A 116 19.31 -6.50 3.99
CA ASP A 116 20.51 -6.67 3.17
C ASP A 116 20.26 -7.54 1.91
N PHE A 117 19.01 -7.87 1.63
CA PHE A 117 18.56 -8.76 0.56
C PHE A 117 19.08 -10.19 0.64
N SER A 118 19.58 -10.61 1.80
CA SER A 118 20.03 -11.98 2.04
C SER A 118 18.86 -12.93 2.28
N LYS A 119 19.16 -14.23 2.16
CA LYS A 119 18.20 -15.28 2.52
C LYS A 119 17.82 -15.21 4.00
N GLU A 120 18.79 -14.93 4.84
CA GLU A 120 18.64 -14.76 6.29
C GLU A 120 17.69 -13.61 6.62
N ALA A 121 17.84 -12.47 5.94
CA ALA A 121 16.94 -11.34 6.09
C ALA A 121 15.50 -11.68 5.67
N ALA A 122 15.32 -12.42 4.57
CA ALA A 122 13.99 -12.86 4.15
C ALA A 122 13.31 -13.76 5.19
N LEU A 123 14.07 -14.66 5.80
CA LEU A 123 13.57 -15.60 6.82
C LEU A 123 13.34 -14.95 8.18
N SER A 124 14.03 -13.86 8.49
CA SER A 124 13.93 -13.12 9.76
C SER A 124 13.18 -11.81 9.65
N ASN A 125 12.47 -11.57 8.55
CA ASN A 125 11.68 -10.36 8.37
C ASN A 125 10.68 -10.18 9.52
N PRO A 126 10.64 -9.03 10.19
CA PRO A 126 9.80 -8.82 11.38
C PRO A 126 8.29 -8.89 11.11
N PHE A 127 7.88 -8.83 9.85
CA PHE A 127 6.47 -8.95 9.44
C PHE A 127 6.10 -10.36 8.96
N GLY A 128 6.94 -11.34 9.21
CA GLY A 128 6.74 -12.75 8.89
C GLY A 128 7.84 -13.31 8.00
N GLN A 129 8.04 -14.62 8.09
CA GLN A 129 9.01 -15.29 7.25
C GLN A 129 8.65 -15.16 5.77
N GLY A 130 9.64 -14.83 4.96
CA GLY A 130 9.53 -14.94 3.52
C GLY A 130 9.35 -16.40 3.09
N GLN A 131 8.67 -16.62 1.99
CA GLN A 131 8.32 -17.95 1.48
C GLN A 131 9.01 -18.21 0.14
N SER A 132 9.41 -19.45 -0.09
CA SER A 132 9.95 -19.87 -1.39
C SER A 132 8.80 -20.09 -2.38
N GLY A 133 9.05 -19.74 -3.63
CA GLY A 133 8.15 -20.06 -4.73
C GLY A 133 8.13 -21.55 -5.06
N THR A 134 7.27 -21.94 -5.99
CA THR A 134 7.23 -23.30 -6.56
C THR A 134 8.41 -23.54 -7.50
N GLU A 135 8.61 -24.79 -7.91
CA GLU A 135 9.62 -25.14 -8.90
C GLU A 135 9.44 -24.35 -10.20
N GLY A 136 10.54 -23.79 -10.73
CA GLY A 136 10.49 -22.91 -11.90
C GLY A 136 10.13 -21.45 -11.64
N ASP A 137 9.89 -21.08 -10.37
CA ASP A 137 9.66 -19.69 -9.98
C ASP A 137 10.92 -18.83 -10.21
N PRO A 138 10.78 -17.57 -10.68
CA PRO A 138 11.91 -16.69 -10.97
C PRO A 138 12.79 -16.35 -9.76
N THR A 139 12.34 -16.64 -8.53
CA THR A 139 13.13 -16.43 -7.31
C THR A 139 14.23 -17.47 -7.11
N ASN A 140 14.27 -18.53 -7.90
CA ASN A 140 15.28 -19.62 -7.82
C ASN A 140 15.43 -20.20 -6.40
N GLY A 141 14.30 -20.41 -5.71
CA GLY A 141 14.26 -20.97 -4.37
C GLY A 141 14.61 -19.99 -3.24
N MET A 142 14.88 -18.71 -3.55
CA MET A 142 15.00 -17.67 -2.54
C MET A 142 13.65 -17.45 -1.86
N PRO A 143 13.59 -17.40 -0.52
CA PRO A 143 12.35 -17.23 0.23
C PRO A 143 11.90 -15.75 0.29
N ILE A 144 11.76 -15.12 -0.87
CA ILE A 144 11.46 -13.69 -0.99
C ILE A 144 10.02 -13.39 -1.38
N LYS A 145 9.14 -14.39 -1.37
CA LYS A 145 7.70 -14.15 -1.48
C LYS A 145 7.15 -13.70 -0.13
N CYS A 146 6.30 -12.68 -0.18
CA CYS A 146 5.58 -12.18 1.00
C CYS A 146 4.74 -13.29 1.65
N PRO A 147 4.44 -13.19 2.95
CA PRO A 147 3.43 -14.03 3.56
C PRO A 147 2.13 -14.02 2.76
N ALA A 148 1.55 -15.20 2.55
CA ALA A 148 0.39 -15.39 1.69
C ALA A 148 -0.82 -14.60 2.19
N PHE A 149 -1.63 -14.11 1.25
CA PHE A 149 -2.90 -13.48 1.57
C PHE A 149 -3.93 -14.49 2.09
N LYS A 150 -4.67 -14.10 3.13
CA LYS A 150 -5.83 -14.84 3.59
C LYS A 150 -7.07 -14.39 2.81
N HIS A 151 -7.73 -15.32 2.15
CA HIS A 151 -9.04 -15.08 1.54
C HIS A 151 -10.13 -15.09 2.61
N LEU A 152 -11.10 -14.19 2.48
CA LEU A 152 -12.25 -14.07 3.37
C LEU A 152 -13.52 -14.53 2.67
N SER A 153 -14.44 -15.14 3.44
CA SER A 153 -15.83 -15.34 3.01
C SER A 153 -16.58 -14.00 2.96
N GLU A 154 -17.75 -13.97 2.32
CA GLU A 154 -18.57 -12.76 2.28
C GLU A 154 -18.97 -12.27 3.68
N GLU A 155 -19.23 -13.19 4.59
CA GLU A 155 -19.55 -12.89 5.99
C GLU A 155 -18.33 -12.29 6.72
N GLU A 156 -17.14 -12.86 6.55
CA GLU A 156 -15.89 -12.31 7.11
C GLU A 156 -15.58 -10.92 6.56
N VAL A 157 -15.79 -10.68 5.26
CA VAL A 157 -15.62 -9.35 4.63
C VAL A 157 -16.57 -8.33 5.26
N ALA A 158 -17.82 -8.70 5.49
CA ALA A 158 -18.80 -7.82 6.14
C ALA A 158 -18.35 -7.44 7.56
N LEU A 159 -17.78 -8.38 8.31
CA LEU A 159 -17.30 -8.15 9.68
C LEU A 159 -16.07 -7.24 9.74
N GLU A 160 -15.18 -7.29 8.74
CA GLU A 160 -13.99 -6.40 8.68
C GLU A 160 -14.33 -4.91 8.54
N ASN A 161 -15.53 -4.57 8.08
CA ASN A 161 -15.96 -3.19 7.82
C ASN A 161 -16.99 -2.67 8.83
N VAL A 162 -17.19 -3.36 9.94
CA VAL A 162 -18.07 -2.91 11.00
C VAL A 162 -17.33 -1.95 11.92
N ASP A 163 -17.84 -0.71 12.01
CA ASP A 163 -17.32 0.26 12.96
C ASP A 163 -17.66 -0.16 14.39
N THR A 164 -16.72 -0.02 15.29
CA THR A 164 -16.95 -0.22 16.72
C THR A 164 -17.92 0.84 17.28
N ASP A 165 -18.51 0.59 18.42
CA ASP A 165 -19.40 1.58 19.04
C ASP A 165 -18.65 2.86 19.43
N GLU A 166 -17.36 2.74 19.81
CA GLU A 166 -16.49 3.88 20.09
C GLU A 166 -16.24 4.72 18.84
N GLU A 167 -15.99 4.09 17.69
CA GLU A 167 -15.82 4.79 16.40
C GLU A 167 -17.10 5.51 15.97
N LYS A 168 -18.27 4.90 16.18
CA LYS A 168 -19.57 5.51 15.89
C LYS A 168 -19.81 6.75 16.77
N VAL A 169 -19.58 6.64 18.08
CA VAL A 169 -19.70 7.74 19.03
C VAL A 169 -18.75 8.87 18.68
N PHE A 170 -17.48 8.54 18.37
CA PHE A 170 -16.50 9.52 17.93
C PHE A 170 -16.92 10.22 16.63
N GLY A 171 -17.42 9.45 15.66
CA GLY A 171 -17.93 9.98 14.40
C GLY A 171 -19.07 10.97 14.58
N GLU A 172 -20.05 10.65 15.44
CA GLU A 172 -21.16 11.54 15.79
C GLU A 172 -20.70 12.81 16.52
N LEU A 173 -19.77 12.68 17.46
CA LEU A 173 -19.17 13.83 18.15
C LEU A 173 -18.53 14.78 17.13
N LYS A 174 -17.70 14.28 16.24
CA LYS A 174 -17.02 15.08 15.21
C LYS A 174 -17.99 15.68 14.19
N ARG A 175 -19.08 15.01 13.87
CA ARG A 175 -20.15 15.56 13.05
C ARG A 175 -20.82 16.77 13.73
N LYS A 176 -21.17 16.65 15.01
CA LYS A 176 -21.78 17.73 15.78
C LYS A 176 -20.85 18.94 15.94
N GLU A 177 -19.56 18.71 16.21
CA GLU A 177 -18.56 19.79 16.29
C GLU A 177 -18.51 20.58 14.98
N ARG A 178 -18.49 19.93 13.81
CA ARG A 178 -18.48 20.60 12.50
C ARG A 178 -19.72 21.43 12.27
N ILE A 179 -20.90 20.88 12.58
CA ILE A 179 -22.17 21.62 12.43
C ILE A 179 -22.17 22.86 13.33
N GLY A 180 -21.69 22.75 14.57
CA GLY A 180 -21.58 23.85 15.50
C GLY A 180 -20.63 24.97 15.06
N VAL A 181 -19.58 24.63 14.30
CA VAL A 181 -18.68 25.65 13.70
C VAL A 181 -19.35 26.37 12.54
N TYR A 182 -20.05 25.67 11.66
CA TYR A 182 -20.74 26.27 10.51
C TYR A 182 -21.95 27.13 10.94
N SER A 183 -22.55 26.86 12.09
CA SER A 183 -23.71 27.65 12.59
C SER A 183 -23.29 28.96 13.28
N ARG A 184 -21.99 29.23 13.45
CA ARG A 184 -21.46 30.45 14.05
C ARG A 184 -20.93 31.50 13.06
N HIS A 185 -21.06 31.22 11.78
CA HIS A 185 -20.77 32.08 10.64
C HIS A 185 -22.01 32.33 9.81
#